data_3e7b3d8f30fd1eac1df2edaab59c649c
#
_entry.id   3e7b3d8f30fd1eac1df2edaab59c649c
#
_cell.length_a   1.000
_cell.length_b   1.000
_cell.length_c   1.000
_cell.angle_alpha   90.00
_cell.angle_beta   90.00
_cell.angle_gamma   90.00
#
_symmetry.space_group_name_H-M   'P 1'
#
loop_
_entity.id
_entity.type
_entity.pdbx_description
1 polymer ?
#
loop_
_entity_poly.entity_id
_entity_poly.type
_entity_poly.pdbx_seq_one_letter_code
_entity_poly.pdbx_strand_id
1 'polypeptide(L)'
;MSGTSIQQIMTLTCAIIDDEPLAISLLESYVNKTPFLRLTAKFNSALEALPVLSAQPVELLFLDIQMPELSGMEFSRILEADTRIIFTTAFEQYALDSYKVN
;
A
#
# COMPACT_ATOMS: atom_id res chain seq x y z
N MET A 1 28.08 18.15 5.20
CA MET A 1 27.45 17.72 5.03
C MET A 1 26.80 16.76 5.77
N SER A 2 26.94 16.55 6.77
CA SER A 2 26.41 15.52 7.54
C SER A 2 24.94 15.65 7.81
N GLY A 3 24.41 16.80 7.92
CA GLY A 3 22.99 16.95 8.11
C GLY A 3 22.18 16.39 6.97
N THR A 4 22.78 16.42 5.81
CA THR A 4 22.13 15.92 4.64
C THR A 4 21.89 14.42 4.72
N SER A 5 22.89 13.69 5.21
CA SER A 5 22.72 12.26 5.26
C SER A 5 21.66 11.86 6.25
N ILE A 6 21.48 12.60 7.33
CA ILE A 6 20.45 12.27 8.27
C ILE A 6 19.08 12.37 7.61
N GLN A 7 18.88 13.36 6.79
CA GLN A 7 17.59 13.57 6.19
C GLN A 7 17.27 12.56 5.12
N GLN A 8 18.28 11.94 4.56
CA GLN A 8 18.06 11.10 3.41
C GLN A 8 17.79 9.67 3.72
N ILE A 9 18.06 9.25 4.94
CA ILE A 9 18.05 7.89 5.14
C ILE A 9 16.77 7.23 5.30
N MET A 10 15.77 7.83 5.72
CA MET A 10 14.60 7.09 6.14
C MET A 10 13.42 7.25 5.21
N THR A 11 13.63 6.97 3.97
CA THR A 11 12.53 7.00 3.01
C THR A 11 12.25 5.60 2.52
N LEU A 12 11.01 5.17 2.66
CA LEU A 12 10.56 3.89 2.15
C LEU A 12 9.72 4.11 0.90
N THR A 13 10.02 3.36 -0.14
CA THR A 13 9.17 3.37 -1.32
C THR A 13 7.92 2.58 -1.03
N CYS A 14 6.79 3.06 -1.52
CA CYS A 14 5.54 2.35 -1.29
C CYS A 14 4.63 2.41 -2.51
N ALA A 15 3.68 1.50 -2.53
CA ALA A 15 2.67 1.43 -3.58
C ALA A 15 1.33 1.13 -2.95
N ILE A 16 0.27 1.41 -3.68
CA ILE A 16 -1.10 1.20 -3.22
C ILE A 16 -1.83 0.37 -4.25
N ILE A 17 -2.51 -0.68 -3.81
CA ILE A 17 -3.39 -1.48 -4.66
C ILE A 17 -4.75 -1.59 -4.01
N ASP A 18 -5.77 -1.05 -4.68
CA ASP A 18 -7.13 -1.07 -4.16
C ASP A 18 -8.06 -0.86 -5.35
N ASP A 19 -9.16 -1.58 -5.40
CA ASP A 19 -10.07 -1.42 -6.52
C ASP A 19 -11.03 -0.25 -6.34
N GLU A 20 -10.96 0.44 -5.22
CA GLU A 20 -11.79 1.61 -4.94
C GLU A 20 -10.98 2.88 -5.14
N PRO A 21 -11.33 3.70 -6.13
CA PRO A 21 -10.55 4.93 -6.37
C PRO A 21 -10.52 5.89 -5.18
N LEU A 22 -11.60 5.95 -4.41
CA LEU A 22 -11.62 6.83 -3.25
C LEU A 22 -10.67 6.35 -2.18
N ALA A 23 -10.54 5.04 -2.01
CA ALA A 23 -9.59 4.49 -1.06
C ALA A 23 -8.16 4.81 -1.48
N ILE A 24 -7.87 4.69 -2.77
CA ILE A 24 -6.54 5.04 -3.28
C ILE A 24 -6.24 6.51 -2.99
N SER A 25 -7.19 7.39 -3.27
CA SER A 25 -6.99 8.82 -3.04
C SER A 25 -6.72 9.12 -1.57
N LEU A 26 -7.45 8.46 -0.69
CA LEU A 26 -7.28 8.69 0.74
C LEU A 26 -5.93 8.20 1.20
N LEU A 27 -5.53 7.01 0.79
CA LEU A 27 -4.22 6.48 1.17
C LEU A 27 -3.10 7.32 0.61
N GLU A 28 -3.24 7.76 -0.63
CA GLU A 28 -2.25 8.63 -1.24
C GLU A 28 -2.10 9.92 -0.43
N SER A 29 -3.21 10.47 0.02
CA SER A 29 -3.17 11.67 0.83
C SER A 29 -2.38 11.44 2.12
N TYR A 30 -2.61 10.32 2.78
CA TYR A 30 -1.88 10.00 4.00
C TYR A 30 -0.40 9.76 3.73
N VAL A 31 -0.08 9.05 2.67
CA VAL A 31 1.31 8.79 2.31
C VAL A 31 2.03 10.10 2.04
N ASN A 32 1.38 11.00 1.31
CA ASN A 32 2.02 12.27 0.96
C ASN A 32 2.27 13.16 2.18
N LYS A 33 1.52 12.93 3.25
CA LYS A 33 1.74 13.67 4.50
C LYS A 33 2.72 12.99 5.42
N THR A 34 3.25 11.85 5.03
CA THR A 34 4.15 11.06 5.86
C THR A 34 5.55 11.19 5.30
N PRO A 35 6.44 11.93 5.95
CA PRO A 35 7.72 12.29 5.34
C PRO A 35 8.63 11.10 5.01
N PHE A 36 8.49 10.00 5.70
CA PHE A 36 9.35 8.85 5.45
C PHE A 36 8.79 7.88 4.42
N LEU A 37 7.67 8.23 3.77
CA LEU A 37 7.08 7.39 2.71
C LEU A 37 7.15 8.14 1.39
N ARG A 38 7.48 7.39 0.35
CA ARG A 38 7.51 7.92 -1.00
C ARG A 38 6.68 7.02 -1.90
N LEU A 39 5.56 7.54 -2.37
CA LEU A 39 4.66 6.79 -3.22
C LEU A 39 5.24 6.70 -4.62
N THR A 40 5.46 5.49 -5.10
CA THR A 40 6.02 5.29 -6.45
C THR A 40 4.99 4.79 -7.44
N ALA A 41 3.91 4.16 -6.98
CA ALA A 41 2.91 3.63 -7.91
C ALA A 41 1.61 3.40 -7.18
N LYS A 42 0.52 3.44 -7.94
CA LYS A 42 -0.79 3.10 -7.41
C LYS A 42 -1.55 2.38 -8.50
N PHE A 43 -2.31 1.39 -8.11
CA PHE A 43 -3.01 0.51 -9.04
C PHE A 43 -4.41 0.25 -8.54
N ASN A 44 -5.35 0.11 -9.46
CA ASN A 44 -6.69 -0.30 -9.08
C ASN A 44 -6.96 -1.77 -9.41
N SER A 45 -5.92 -2.51 -9.72
CA SER A 45 -6.05 -3.92 -10.05
C SER A 45 -4.76 -4.63 -9.68
N ALA A 46 -4.88 -5.79 -9.04
CA ALA A 46 -3.71 -6.59 -8.71
C ALA A 46 -3.04 -7.12 -9.97
N LEU A 47 -3.85 -7.45 -10.98
CA LEU A 47 -3.29 -7.97 -12.22
C LEU A 47 -2.43 -6.94 -12.92
N GLU A 48 -2.81 -5.67 -12.86
CA GLU A 48 -1.98 -4.61 -13.42
C GLU A 48 -0.72 -4.39 -12.61
N ALA A 49 -0.81 -4.57 -11.31
CA ALA A 49 0.30 -4.29 -10.42
C ALA A 49 1.39 -5.34 -10.49
N LEU A 50 1.02 -6.60 -10.70
CA LEU A 50 1.97 -7.70 -10.62
C LEU A 50 3.21 -7.52 -11.48
N PRO A 51 3.08 -7.24 -12.79
CA PRO A 51 4.29 -7.11 -13.60
C PRO A 51 5.13 -5.89 -13.22
N VAL A 52 4.48 -4.81 -12.82
CA VAL A 52 5.20 -3.60 -12.46
C VAL A 52 5.98 -3.81 -11.17
N LEU A 53 5.33 -4.37 -10.15
CA LEU A 53 5.98 -4.56 -8.87
C LEU A 53 7.00 -5.69 -8.90
N SER A 54 6.84 -6.64 -9.82
CA SER A 54 7.88 -7.65 -10.01
C SER A 54 9.14 -7.06 -10.58
N ALA A 55 8.99 -6.11 -11.50
CA ALA A 55 10.15 -5.46 -12.12
C ALA A 55 10.76 -4.40 -11.22
N GLN A 56 9.93 -3.69 -10.47
CA GLN A 56 10.39 -2.62 -9.60
C GLN A 56 9.73 -2.77 -8.24
N PRO A 57 10.28 -3.62 -7.38
CA PRO A 57 9.68 -3.87 -6.08
C PRO A 57 9.69 -2.62 -5.21
N VAL A 58 8.69 -2.52 -4.35
CA VAL A 58 8.65 -1.46 -3.36
C VAL A 58 8.92 -2.06 -1.99
N GLU A 59 9.23 -1.20 -1.05
CA GLU A 59 9.53 -1.66 0.29
C GLU A 59 8.26 -1.86 1.12
N LEU A 60 7.20 -1.14 0.78
CA LEU A 60 5.95 -1.21 1.52
C LEU A 60 4.78 -1.20 0.55
N LEU A 61 3.84 -2.10 0.75
CA LEU A 61 2.68 -2.20 -0.13
C LEU A 61 1.41 -2.12 0.70
N PHE A 62 0.55 -1.16 0.37
CA PHE A 62 -0.79 -1.08 0.94
C PHE A 62 -1.71 -1.86 0.01
N LEU A 63 -2.31 -2.91 0.51
CA LEU A 63 -3.02 -3.87 -0.33
C LEU A 63 -4.40 -4.18 0.22
N ASP A 64 -5.42 -3.95 -0.59
CA ASP A 64 -6.77 -4.33 -0.25
C ASP A 64 -6.92 -5.84 -0.37
N ILE A 65 -7.44 -6.48 0.68
CA ILE A 65 -7.58 -7.93 0.67
C ILE A 65 -8.81 -8.41 -0.07
N GLN A 66 -9.67 -7.50 -0.48
CA GLN A 66 -10.92 -7.88 -1.16
C GLN A 66 -10.92 -7.34 -2.57
N MET A 67 -10.25 -8.03 -3.46
CA MET A 67 -10.21 -7.61 -4.85
C MET A 67 -10.80 -8.68 -5.74
N PRO A 68 -11.50 -8.27 -6.80
CA PRO A 68 -12.28 -9.23 -7.59
C PRO A 68 -11.45 -10.27 -8.33
N GLU A 69 -10.35 -9.88 -8.92
CA GLU A 69 -9.61 -10.81 -9.78
C GLU A 69 -8.65 -11.68 -9.02
N LEU A 70 -8.13 -11.17 -7.93
CA LEU A 70 -7.09 -11.86 -7.20
C LEU A 70 -7.16 -11.36 -5.77
N SER A 71 -7.31 -12.25 -4.83
CA SER A 71 -7.41 -11.82 -3.45
C SER A 71 -6.07 -11.26 -3.00
N GLY A 72 -6.14 -10.35 -2.03
CA GLY A 72 -4.91 -9.79 -1.47
C GLY A 72 -4.01 -10.85 -0.89
N MET A 73 -4.61 -11.89 -0.30
CA MET A 73 -3.80 -12.97 0.26
C MET A 73 -3.05 -13.73 -0.82
N GLU A 74 -3.70 -13.97 -1.96
CA GLU A 74 -3.03 -14.64 -3.07
C GLU A 74 -1.92 -13.77 -3.63
N PHE A 75 -2.17 -12.48 -3.75
CA PHE A 75 -1.17 -11.56 -4.27
C PHE A 75 0.04 -11.52 -3.34
N SER A 76 -0.19 -11.52 -2.04
CA SER A 76 0.91 -11.45 -1.10
C SER A 76 1.79 -12.68 -1.15
N ARG A 77 1.24 -13.83 -1.53
CA ARG A 77 2.06 -15.03 -1.68
C ARG A 77 2.94 -14.97 -2.91
N ILE A 78 2.53 -14.22 -3.91
CA ILE A 78 3.28 -14.12 -5.14
C ILE A 78 4.45 -13.16 -5.00
N LEU A 79 4.27 -12.10 -4.24
CA LEU A 79 5.33 -11.13 -4.04
C LEU A 79 6.45 -11.73 -3.19
N GLU A 80 7.67 -11.38 -3.55
CA GLU A 80 8.80 -11.86 -2.81
C GLU A 80 8.92 -11.17 -1.47
N ALA A 81 9.75 -11.74 -0.64
CA ALA A 81 9.71 -11.48 0.77
C ALA A 81 10.18 -10.11 1.21
N ASP A 82 10.85 -9.36 0.37
CA ASP A 82 11.42 -8.10 0.83
C ASP A 82 10.41 -6.98 0.93
N THR A 83 9.23 -7.16 0.37
CA THR A 83 8.18 -6.16 0.45
C THR A 83 7.32 -6.42 1.68
N ARG A 84 7.17 -5.42 2.51
CA ARG A 84 6.27 -5.52 3.66
C ARG A 84 4.89 -5.12 3.20
N ILE A 85 3.88 -5.83 3.67
CA ILE A 85 2.52 -5.62 3.21
C ILE A 85 1.65 -5.18 4.36
N ILE A 86 0.93 -4.09 4.16
CA ILE A 86 -0.09 -3.64 5.09
C ILE A 86 -1.43 -3.85 4.40
N PHE A 87 -2.25 -4.72 4.97
CA PHE A 87 -3.55 -4.98 4.40
C PHE A 87 -4.52 -3.90 4.77
N THR A 88 -5.27 -3.42 3.79
CA THR A 88 -6.35 -2.47 4.00
C THR A 88 -7.65 -3.18 3.70
N THR A 89 -8.74 -2.63 4.21
CA THR A 89 -10.03 -3.25 4.01
C THR A 89 -11.05 -2.15 3.72
N ALA A 90 -12.28 -2.54 3.49
CA ALA A 90 -13.38 -1.59 3.35
C ALA A 90 -13.58 -0.92 4.69
N PHE A 91 -12.69 -0.03 5.01
CA PHE A 91 -12.52 0.40 6.39
C PHE A 91 -13.71 1.18 6.93
N GLU A 92 -14.53 1.73 6.07
CA GLU A 92 -15.74 2.36 6.54
C GLU A 92 -16.59 1.41 7.35
N GLN A 93 -16.83 0.24 6.79
CA GLN A 93 -17.63 -0.75 7.45
C GLN A 93 -16.95 -1.26 8.70
N TYR A 94 -15.67 -1.48 8.61
CA TYR A 94 -14.93 -1.95 9.78
C TYR A 94 -14.88 -0.93 10.89
N ALA A 95 -14.74 0.33 10.54
CA ALA A 95 -14.72 1.36 11.55
C ALA A 95 -16.05 1.42 12.29
N LEU A 96 -17.15 1.32 11.57
CA LEU A 96 -18.45 1.33 12.20
C LEU A 96 -18.66 0.11 13.08
N ASP A 97 -18.25 -1.04 12.61
CA ASP A 97 -18.38 -2.26 13.38
C ASP A 97 -17.55 -2.21 14.65
N SER A 98 -16.39 -1.63 14.56
CA SER A 98 -15.53 -1.49 15.74
C SER A 98 -16.18 -0.64 16.81
N TYR A 99 -16.82 0.44 16.40
CA TYR A 99 -17.52 1.27 17.35
C TYR A 99 -18.66 0.53 17.99
N LYS A 100 -19.36 -0.29 17.25
CA LYS A 100 -20.47 -1.02 17.80
C LYS A 100 -20.04 -2.06 18.80
N VAL A 101 -18.91 -2.64 18.58
CA VAL A 101 -18.41 -3.68 19.45
C VAL A 101 -18.01 -3.10 20.79
N ASN A 102 -17.54 -1.91 20.79
CA ASN A 102 -17.14 -1.29 22.03
C ASN A 102 -18.34 -0.72 22.76
#